data_8d039fc8c55cc981b3caa034562d946b
#
_entry.id   8d039fc8c55cc981b3caa034562d946b
#
_cell.length_a   1.000
_cell.length_b   1.000
_cell.length_c   1.000
_cell.angle_alpha   90.00
_cell.angle_beta   90.00
_cell.angle_gamma   90.00
#
_symmetry.space_group_name_H-M   'P 1'
#
loop_
_entity.id
_entity.type
_entity.pdbx_description
1 polymer ?
#
loop_
_entity_poly.entity_id
_entity_poly.type
_entity_poly.pdbx_seq_one_letter_code
_entity_poly.pdbx_strand_id
1 'polypeptide(L)'
;MGFKRIRKKYTDKAVRMGWMMYDWANGAYLLVITTAIFPIFYNAVTTTEGADGSVSDSVTFLGWEFINTQLYSYVLGASFLIVILASPLLAGMADYLGRKLTFLKAFCYMGASGCIGLFWFDPQHLEWSMTALFLANVGAWGSLGFYNAFLPEIAPAEDHDLLSAKGYSWGFFGSIIILVLCLALIMGVGAHLTRWAFIFVGLWWAGWAQVTFRRMPVQVKDRPDGNLLWQGFRELKGVA
;
A
#
# COMPACT_ATOMS: atom_id res chain seq x y z
N MET A 1 -21.28 -19.48 -25.32
CA MET A 1 -20.19 -18.65 -25.90
C MET A 1 -19.23 -18.04 -24.84
N GLY A 2 -19.56 -18.06 -23.55
CA GLY A 2 -18.74 -17.48 -22.47
C GLY A 2 -17.45 -18.25 -22.10
N PHE A 3 -17.47 -19.57 -22.13
CA PHE A 3 -16.35 -20.42 -21.65
C PHE A 3 -15.04 -20.32 -22.46
N LYS A 4 -15.09 -20.08 -23.77
CA LYS A 4 -13.86 -19.93 -24.60
C LYS A 4 -13.10 -18.64 -24.35
N ARG A 5 -13.78 -17.55 -23.95
CA ARG A 5 -13.16 -16.26 -23.66
C ARG A 5 -12.43 -16.27 -22.31
N ILE A 6 -12.96 -17.01 -21.34
CA ILE A 6 -12.36 -17.16 -20.00
C ILE A 6 -11.06 -17.98 -20.08
N ARG A 7 -11.05 -19.09 -20.84
CA ARG A 7 -9.86 -19.97 -20.98
C ARG A 7 -8.66 -19.28 -21.63
N LYS A 8 -8.88 -18.34 -22.58
CA LYS A 8 -7.80 -17.56 -23.21
C LYS A 8 -7.17 -16.54 -22.25
N LYS A 9 -7.89 -16.15 -21.21
CA LYS A 9 -7.47 -15.17 -20.19
C LYS A 9 -6.51 -15.79 -19.16
N TYR A 10 -6.73 -17.05 -18.76
CA TYR A 10 -5.87 -17.76 -17.79
C TYR A 10 -4.48 -18.13 -18.33
N THR A 11 -4.29 -18.15 -19.66
CA THR A 11 -3.02 -18.51 -20.31
C THR A 11 -2.19 -17.29 -20.72
N ASP A 12 -2.66 -16.06 -20.47
CA ASP A 12 -1.95 -14.86 -20.89
C ASP A 12 -0.79 -14.57 -19.94
N LYS A 13 0.44 -14.91 -20.36
CA LYS A 13 1.68 -14.62 -19.61
C LYS A 13 1.85 -13.13 -19.30
N ALA A 14 1.34 -12.25 -20.16
CA ALA A 14 1.45 -10.79 -19.96
C ALA A 14 0.56 -10.32 -18.80
N VAL A 15 -0.63 -10.92 -18.63
CA VAL A 15 -1.51 -10.62 -17.50
C VAL A 15 -0.90 -11.11 -16.18
N ARG A 16 -0.42 -12.37 -16.14
CA ARG A 16 0.24 -12.92 -14.95
C ARG A 16 1.49 -12.12 -14.56
N MET A 17 2.31 -11.73 -15.55
CA MET A 17 3.45 -10.85 -15.31
C MET A 17 3.00 -9.47 -14.81
N GLY A 18 1.94 -8.90 -15.40
CA GLY A 18 1.36 -7.64 -14.95
C GLY A 18 0.88 -7.70 -13.50
N TRP A 19 0.31 -8.83 -13.07
CA TRP A 19 -0.09 -9.05 -11.70
C TRP A 19 1.12 -9.09 -10.76
N MET A 20 2.14 -9.89 -11.04
CA MET A 20 3.38 -9.96 -10.23
C MET A 20 4.10 -8.61 -10.12
N MET A 21 4.00 -7.74 -11.14
CA MET A 21 4.59 -6.40 -11.11
C MET A 21 3.94 -5.46 -10.08
N TYR A 22 2.78 -5.81 -9.52
CA TYR A 22 2.23 -5.04 -8.40
C TYR A 22 3.00 -5.28 -7.10
N ASP A 23 3.43 -6.52 -6.83
CA ASP A 23 4.30 -6.83 -5.69
C ASP A 23 5.65 -6.12 -5.82
N TRP A 24 6.23 -6.08 -7.04
CA TRP A 24 7.42 -5.29 -7.34
C TRP A 24 7.25 -3.80 -7.00
N ALA A 25 6.07 -3.25 -7.27
CA ALA A 25 5.77 -1.84 -7.01
C ALA A 25 5.52 -1.57 -5.53
N ASN A 26 4.59 -2.31 -4.92
CA ASN A 26 4.09 -2.10 -3.56
C ASN A 26 5.07 -2.58 -2.48
N GLY A 27 5.83 -3.63 -2.73
CA GLY A 27 6.82 -4.17 -1.81
C GLY A 27 7.87 -3.15 -1.37
N ALA A 28 8.18 -2.17 -2.22
CA ALA A 28 9.05 -1.06 -1.90
C ALA A 28 8.58 -0.27 -0.67
N TYR A 29 7.28 0.03 -0.55
CA TYR A 29 6.72 0.69 0.62
C TYR A 29 6.86 -0.18 1.88
N LEU A 30 6.49 -1.44 1.78
CA LEU A 30 6.50 -2.36 2.94
C LEU A 30 7.91 -2.57 3.50
N LEU A 31 8.91 -2.77 2.64
CA LEU A 31 10.28 -3.01 3.10
C LEU A 31 11.00 -1.70 3.47
N VAL A 32 10.99 -0.72 2.57
CA VAL A 32 11.84 0.47 2.71
C VAL A 32 11.26 1.45 3.72
N ILE A 33 9.96 1.74 3.62
CA ILE A 33 9.33 2.72 4.51
C ILE A 33 8.95 2.08 5.83
N THR A 34 8.06 1.09 5.83
CA THR A 34 7.47 0.59 7.07
C THR A 34 8.48 -0.15 7.95
N THR A 35 9.46 -0.84 7.33
CA THR A 35 10.38 -1.70 8.08
C THR A 35 11.76 -1.09 8.30
N ALA A 36 12.36 -0.44 7.27
CA ALA A 36 13.77 -0.09 7.33
C ALA A 36 14.03 1.39 7.65
N ILE A 37 13.48 2.33 6.88
CA ILE A 37 13.92 3.73 6.94
C ILE A 37 13.06 4.58 7.87
N PHE A 38 11.72 4.50 7.74
CA PHE A 38 10.84 5.42 8.47
C PHE A 38 10.90 5.26 9.99
N PRO A 39 10.91 4.05 10.59
CA PRO A 39 10.99 3.93 12.05
C PRO A 39 12.25 4.58 12.64
N ILE A 40 13.40 4.39 11.97
CA ILE A 40 14.69 4.97 12.38
C ILE A 40 14.66 6.49 12.23
N PHE A 41 14.20 6.98 11.07
CA PHE A 41 14.06 8.42 10.80
C PHE A 41 13.11 9.07 11.81
N TYR A 42 11.93 8.50 12.01
CA TYR A 42 10.92 9.02 12.92
C TYR A 42 11.47 9.15 14.34
N ASN A 43 12.07 8.09 14.86
CA ASN A 43 12.67 8.12 16.19
C ASN A 43 13.76 9.19 16.28
N ALA A 44 14.67 9.26 15.30
CA ALA A 44 15.76 10.23 15.30
C ALA A 44 15.31 11.70 15.27
N VAL A 45 14.18 12.02 14.59
CA VAL A 45 13.69 13.39 14.49
C VAL A 45 12.69 13.79 15.58
N THR A 46 12.17 12.81 16.33
CA THR A 46 11.20 13.05 17.41
C THR A 46 11.79 12.85 18.80
N THR A 47 13.02 12.37 18.90
CA THR A 47 13.77 12.30 20.15
C THR A 47 14.61 13.57 20.31
N THR A 48 14.52 14.24 21.46
CA THR A 48 15.28 15.45 21.77
C THR A 48 16.20 15.19 22.95
N GLU A 49 17.42 15.73 22.88
CA GLU A 49 18.36 15.71 23.99
C GLU A 49 18.40 17.08 24.67
N GLY A 50 18.12 17.10 25.96
CA GLY A 50 18.23 18.30 26.79
C GLY A 50 19.70 18.70 27.04
N ALA A 51 19.92 19.96 27.38
CA ALA A 51 21.26 20.47 27.71
C ALA A 51 21.90 19.78 28.97
N ASP A 52 21.06 19.14 29.76
CA ASP A 52 21.46 18.35 30.97
C ASP A 52 21.73 16.87 30.68
N GLY A 53 21.69 16.48 29.39
CA GLY A 53 21.83 15.08 28.95
C GLY A 53 20.57 14.24 29.13
N SER A 54 19.43 14.84 29.50
CA SER A 54 18.13 14.15 29.52
C SER A 54 17.64 13.86 28.08
N VAL A 55 17.14 12.66 27.87
CA VAL A 55 16.54 12.26 26.58
C VAL A 55 15.04 12.28 26.73
N SER A 56 14.34 13.01 25.86
CA SER A 56 12.89 13.04 25.81
C SER A 56 12.41 12.51 24.46
N ASP A 57 11.51 11.53 24.50
CA ASP A 57 10.81 10.94 23.39
C ASP A 57 9.31 11.32 23.36
N SER A 58 8.93 12.35 24.16
CA SER A 58 7.59 12.89 24.21
C SER A 58 7.29 13.75 22.98
N VAL A 59 6.13 13.54 22.39
CA VAL A 59 5.63 14.27 21.21
C VAL A 59 4.19 14.71 21.43
N THR A 60 3.84 15.86 20.89
CA THR A 60 2.45 16.37 20.94
C THR A 60 1.72 16.05 19.64
N PHE A 61 0.52 15.47 19.75
CA PHE A 61 -0.35 15.19 18.62
C PHE A 61 -1.81 15.50 18.99
N LEU A 62 -2.48 16.36 18.22
CA LEU A 62 -3.85 16.84 18.49
C LEU A 62 -4.04 17.40 19.91
N GLY A 63 -3.01 18.03 20.47
CA GLY A 63 -3.03 18.61 21.81
C GLY A 63 -2.81 17.61 22.95
N TRP A 64 -2.49 16.35 22.67
CA TRP A 64 -2.17 15.31 23.65
C TRP A 64 -0.69 14.94 23.56
N GLU A 65 -0.10 14.61 24.70
CA GLU A 65 1.27 14.10 24.77
C GLU A 65 1.29 12.57 24.64
N PHE A 66 2.22 12.07 23.84
CA PHE A 66 2.47 10.66 23.61
C PHE A 66 3.98 10.39 23.66
N ILE A 67 4.36 9.17 23.98
CA ILE A 67 5.67 8.65 23.61
C ILE A 67 5.68 8.46 22.08
N ASN A 68 6.74 8.86 21.40
CA ASN A 68 6.85 8.83 19.94
C ASN A 68 6.53 7.45 19.35
N THR A 69 7.07 6.36 19.93
CA THR A 69 6.83 4.98 19.49
C THR A 69 5.38 4.53 19.70
N GLN A 70 4.70 5.04 20.75
CA GLN A 70 3.28 4.77 20.97
C GLN A 70 2.43 5.43 19.91
N LEU A 71 2.67 6.72 19.60
CA LEU A 71 1.96 7.42 18.55
C LEU A 71 2.10 6.72 17.20
N TYR A 72 3.33 6.33 16.85
CA TYR A 72 3.59 5.54 15.64
C TYR A 72 2.75 4.26 15.59
N SER A 73 2.75 3.51 16.70
CA SER A 73 2.00 2.25 16.81
C SER A 73 0.49 2.46 16.72
N TYR A 74 -0.02 3.55 17.31
CA TYR A 74 -1.45 3.89 17.23
C TYR A 74 -1.87 4.27 15.81
N VAL A 75 -1.05 5.02 15.08
CA VAL A 75 -1.31 5.37 13.68
C VAL A 75 -1.32 4.14 12.78
N LEU A 76 -0.37 3.21 12.97
CA LEU A 76 -0.38 1.94 12.25
C LEU A 76 -1.60 1.10 12.62
N GLY A 77 -1.89 0.95 13.90
CA GLY A 77 -3.06 0.20 14.38
C GLY A 77 -4.39 0.76 13.85
N ALA A 78 -4.55 2.08 13.87
CA ALA A 78 -5.72 2.75 13.31
C ALA A 78 -5.84 2.52 11.80
N SER A 79 -4.73 2.54 11.05
CA SER A 79 -4.75 2.27 9.61
C SER A 79 -5.16 0.82 9.30
N PHE A 80 -4.67 -0.16 10.07
CA PHE A 80 -5.11 -1.55 9.94
C PHE A 80 -6.57 -1.73 10.28
N LEU A 81 -7.04 -1.10 11.36
CA LEU A 81 -8.45 -1.17 11.77
C LEU A 81 -9.37 -0.64 10.67
N ILE A 82 -9.05 0.51 10.08
CA ILE A 82 -9.81 1.08 8.95
C ILE A 82 -9.83 0.12 7.77
N VAL A 83 -8.68 -0.46 7.40
CA VAL A 83 -8.60 -1.41 6.29
C VAL A 83 -9.45 -2.64 6.57
N ILE A 84 -9.37 -3.23 7.77
CA ILE A 84 -10.14 -4.42 8.15
C ILE A 84 -11.65 -4.13 8.07
N LEU A 85 -12.09 -3.00 8.61
CA LEU A 85 -13.51 -2.65 8.65
C LEU A 85 -14.05 -2.26 7.27
N ALA A 86 -13.25 -1.57 6.45
CA ALA A 86 -13.68 -1.09 5.14
C ALA A 86 -13.56 -2.16 4.04
N SER A 87 -12.60 -3.09 4.13
CA SER A 87 -12.30 -4.05 3.08
C SER A 87 -13.50 -4.89 2.63
N PRO A 88 -14.32 -5.49 3.52
CA PRO A 88 -15.45 -6.30 3.07
C PRO A 88 -16.49 -5.48 2.30
N LEU A 89 -16.78 -4.27 2.77
CA LEU A 89 -17.74 -3.37 2.12
C LEU A 89 -17.23 -2.93 0.75
N LEU A 90 -15.96 -2.52 0.67
CA LEU A 90 -15.34 -2.05 -0.57
C LEU A 90 -15.15 -3.19 -1.57
N ALA A 91 -14.82 -4.40 -1.11
CA ALA A 91 -14.74 -5.59 -1.96
C ALA A 91 -16.10 -5.91 -2.58
N GLY A 92 -17.18 -5.96 -1.79
CA GLY A 92 -18.54 -6.15 -2.30
C GLY A 92 -18.94 -5.08 -3.32
N MET A 93 -18.62 -3.81 -3.05
CA MET A 93 -18.87 -2.73 -4.01
C MET A 93 -18.06 -2.89 -5.30
N ALA A 94 -16.79 -3.26 -5.21
CA ALA A 94 -15.92 -3.46 -6.36
C ALA A 94 -16.37 -4.62 -7.25
N ASP A 95 -16.83 -5.72 -6.64
CA ASP A 95 -17.37 -6.89 -7.33
C ASP A 95 -18.71 -6.58 -8.00
N TYR A 96 -19.59 -5.88 -7.30
CA TYR A 96 -20.88 -5.46 -7.82
C TYR A 96 -20.73 -4.55 -9.05
N LEU A 97 -19.83 -3.56 -8.96
CA LEU A 97 -19.57 -2.61 -10.04
C LEU A 97 -18.70 -3.22 -11.16
N GLY A 98 -18.04 -4.35 -10.95
CA GLY A 98 -17.02 -4.87 -11.86
C GLY A 98 -15.83 -3.93 -12.01
N ARG A 99 -15.47 -3.16 -10.95
CA ARG A 99 -14.46 -2.10 -11.01
C ARG A 99 -13.28 -2.32 -10.05
N LYS A 100 -12.89 -3.57 -9.80
CA LYS A 100 -11.75 -3.91 -8.92
C LYS A 100 -10.49 -3.12 -9.24
N LEU A 101 -10.18 -2.93 -10.53
CA LEU A 101 -9.01 -2.17 -10.97
C LEU A 101 -9.07 -0.69 -10.58
N THR A 102 -10.27 -0.09 -10.53
CA THR A 102 -10.44 1.30 -10.11
C THR A 102 -10.12 1.46 -8.63
N PHE A 103 -10.59 0.54 -7.78
CA PHE A 103 -10.27 0.54 -6.35
C PHE A 103 -8.78 0.29 -6.11
N LEU A 104 -8.18 -0.69 -6.81
CA LEU A 104 -6.74 -0.93 -6.75
C LEU A 104 -5.93 0.34 -7.07
N LYS A 105 -6.30 1.05 -8.14
CA LYS A 105 -5.66 2.33 -8.52
C LYS A 105 -5.84 3.40 -7.46
N ALA A 106 -7.05 3.56 -6.92
CA ALA A 106 -7.35 4.58 -5.91
C ALA A 106 -6.49 4.38 -4.65
N PHE A 107 -6.43 3.15 -4.12
CA PHE A 107 -5.59 2.82 -2.96
C PHE A 107 -4.10 2.94 -3.27
N CYS A 108 -3.65 2.51 -4.45
CA CYS A 108 -2.26 2.65 -4.87
C CYS A 108 -1.82 4.12 -4.92
N TYR A 109 -2.61 4.98 -5.57
CA TYR A 109 -2.26 6.41 -5.65
C TYR A 109 -2.40 7.13 -4.31
N MET A 110 -3.38 6.78 -3.49
CA MET A 110 -3.50 7.29 -2.13
C MET A 110 -2.27 6.93 -1.31
N GLY A 111 -1.85 5.66 -1.35
CA GLY A 111 -0.68 5.19 -0.63
C GLY A 111 0.62 5.83 -1.13
N ALA A 112 0.82 5.89 -2.43
CA ALA A 112 2.00 6.53 -3.03
C ALA A 112 2.06 8.03 -2.72
N SER A 113 0.91 8.73 -2.76
CA SER A 113 0.84 10.15 -2.40
C SER A 113 1.11 10.37 -0.91
N GLY A 114 0.59 9.51 -0.03
CA GLY A 114 0.92 9.53 1.40
C GLY A 114 2.42 9.32 1.63
N CYS A 115 3.03 8.35 0.93
CA CYS A 115 4.46 8.11 1.00
C CYS A 115 5.28 9.34 0.55
N ILE A 116 4.92 9.97 -0.57
CA ILE A 116 5.54 11.22 -1.03
C ILE A 116 5.32 12.35 0.00
N GLY A 117 4.13 12.41 0.61
CA GLY A 117 3.79 13.38 1.64
C GLY A 117 4.69 13.35 2.88
N LEU A 118 5.29 12.20 3.18
CA LEU A 118 6.29 12.06 4.26
C LEU A 118 7.58 12.86 4.02
N PHE A 119 7.84 13.32 2.79
CA PHE A 119 8.96 14.24 2.52
C PHE A 119 8.88 15.52 3.36
N TRP A 120 7.66 16.03 3.57
CA TRP A 120 7.40 17.22 4.39
C TRP A 120 7.15 16.87 5.87
N PHE A 121 7.76 15.77 6.33
CA PHE A 121 7.65 15.39 7.74
C PHE A 121 8.17 16.52 8.63
N ASP A 122 7.33 16.95 9.59
CA ASP A 122 7.66 17.98 10.57
C ASP A 122 7.40 17.44 11.99
N PRO A 123 8.44 17.32 12.84
CA PRO A 123 8.26 16.84 14.22
C PRO A 123 7.51 17.84 15.10
N GLN A 124 7.42 19.12 14.72
CA GLN A 124 6.67 20.14 15.45
C GLN A 124 5.17 20.17 15.04
N HIS A 125 4.83 19.65 13.84
CA HIS A 125 3.47 19.59 13.32
C HIS A 125 3.17 18.16 12.85
N LEU A 126 3.00 17.25 13.82
CA LEU A 126 2.85 15.82 13.55
C LEU A 126 1.53 15.46 12.88
N GLU A 127 0.52 16.33 12.91
CA GLU A 127 -0.80 16.08 12.32
C GLU A 127 -0.70 15.75 10.83
N TRP A 128 0.04 16.55 10.06
CA TRP A 128 0.31 16.28 8.66
C TRP A 128 1.11 15.00 8.47
N SER A 129 2.19 14.88 9.24
CA SER A 129 3.15 13.78 9.13
C SER A 129 2.51 12.42 9.41
N MET A 130 1.70 12.35 10.47
CA MET A 130 0.98 11.14 10.85
C MET A 130 -0.19 10.84 9.90
N THR A 131 -0.86 11.88 9.37
CA THR A 131 -1.88 11.70 8.33
C THR A 131 -1.27 11.13 7.06
N ALA A 132 -0.11 11.63 6.62
CA ALA A 132 0.58 11.10 5.45
C ALA A 132 0.99 9.62 5.64
N LEU A 133 1.51 9.26 6.82
CA LEU A 133 1.82 7.87 7.18
C LEU A 133 0.57 6.99 7.18
N PHE A 134 -0.51 7.47 7.79
CA PHE A 134 -1.79 6.77 7.84
C PHE A 134 -2.32 6.48 6.43
N LEU A 135 -2.36 7.49 5.54
CA LEU A 135 -2.81 7.32 4.16
C LEU A 135 -1.89 6.38 3.36
N ALA A 136 -0.57 6.46 3.57
CA ALA A 136 0.37 5.56 2.94
C ALA A 136 0.09 4.10 3.35
N ASN A 137 -0.15 3.85 4.63
CA ASN A 137 -0.40 2.53 5.17
C ASN A 137 -1.78 1.98 4.75
N VAL A 138 -2.85 2.79 4.83
CA VAL A 138 -4.18 2.43 4.33
C VAL A 138 -4.12 2.11 2.84
N GLY A 139 -3.40 2.91 2.05
CA GLY A 139 -3.19 2.68 0.61
C GLY A 139 -2.48 1.36 0.33
N ALA A 140 -1.41 1.04 1.07
CA ALA A 140 -0.64 -0.17 0.90
C ALA A 140 -1.48 -1.43 1.19
N TRP A 141 -2.05 -1.51 2.37
CA TRP A 141 -2.81 -2.69 2.80
C TRP A 141 -4.17 -2.80 2.12
N GLY A 142 -4.86 -1.66 1.90
CA GLY A 142 -6.13 -1.64 1.18
C GLY A 142 -5.99 -2.09 -0.27
N SER A 143 -4.90 -1.70 -0.94
CA SER A 143 -4.63 -2.13 -2.32
C SER A 143 -4.39 -3.62 -2.45
N LEU A 144 -3.75 -4.27 -1.46
CA LEU A 144 -3.47 -5.71 -1.48
C LEU A 144 -4.74 -6.56 -1.51
N GLY A 145 -5.82 -6.12 -0.86
CA GLY A 145 -7.11 -6.81 -0.94
C GLY A 145 -7.63 -6.92 -2.38
N PHE A 146 -7.60 -5.82 -3.11
CA PHE A 146 -8.03 -5.79 -4.52
C PHE A 146 -7.05 -6.48 -5.45
N TYR A 147 -5.75 -6.37 -5.18
CA TYR A 147 -4.70 -7.09 -5.90
C TYR A 147 -4.90 -8.60 -5.81
N ASN A 148 -5.09 -9.15 -4.61
CA ASN A 148 -5.31 -10.57 -4.40
C ASN A 148 -6.63 -11.05 -5.01
N ALA A 149 -7.66 -10.21 -5.07
CA ALA A 149 -8.94 -10.54 -5.70
C ALA A 149 -8.87 -10.78 -7.22
N PHE A 150 -7.75 -10.42 -7.88
CA PHE A 150 -7.53 -10.77 -9.29
C PHE A 150 -6.98 -12.18 -9.48
N LEU A 151 -6.37 -12.79 -8.47
CA LEU A 151 -5.69 -14.09 -8.62
C LEU A 151 -6.60 -15.19 -9.17
N PRO A 152 -7.84 -15.39 -8.67
CA PRO A 152 -8.76 -16.39 -9.22
C PRO A 152 -9.23 -16.08 -10.65
N GLU A 153 -9.08 -14.82 -11.10
CA GLU A 153 -9.49 -14.40 -12.45
C GLU A 153 -8.40 -14.63 -13.50
N ILE A 154 -7.13 -14.73 -13.09
CA ILE A 154 -5.97 -14.78 -13.97
C ILE A 154 -5.24 -16.12 -13.95
N ALA A 155 -5.53 -16.98 -12.96
CA ALA A 155 -4.92 -18.30 -12.83
C ALA A 155 -5.95 -19.33 -12.32
N PRO A 156 -5.84 -20.61 -12.72
CA PRO A 156 -6.58 -21.69 -12.10
C PRO A 156 -6.05 -21.96 -10.69
N ALA A 157 -6.86 -22.60 -9.84
CA ALA A 157 -6.55 -22.79 -8.42
C ALA A 157 -5.21 -23.50 -8.15
N GLU A 158 -4.87 -24.48 -9.00
CA GLU A 158 -3.60 -25.21 -8.92
C GLU A 158 -2.35 -24.36 -9.14
N ASP A 159 -2.48 -23.19 -9.79
CA ASP A 159 -1.37 -22.27 -10.06
C ASP A 159 -1.27 -21.12 -9.02
N HIS A 160 -2.25 -20.96 -8.12
CA HIS A 160 -2.32 -19.80 -7.22
C HIS A 160 -1.09 -19.67 -6.33
N ASP A 161 -0.68 -20.77 -5.68
CA ASP A 161 0.47 -20.76 -4.76
C ASP A 161 1.76 -20.43 -5.49
N LEU A 162 1.96 -21.06 -6.67
CA LEU A 162 3.15 -20.82 -7.48
C LEU A 162 3.21 -19.37 -7.99
N LEU A 163 2.07 -18.82 -8.44
CA LEU A 163 2.01 -17.45 -8.94
C LEU A 163 2.21 -16.43 -7.81
N SER A 164 1.62 -16.67 -6.65
CA SER A 164 1.80 -15.85 -5.45
C SER A 164 3.24 -15.87 -4.97
N ALA A 165 3.87 -17.05 -4.89
CA ALA A 165 5.28 -17.16 -4.52
C ALA A 165 6.20 -16.42 -5.49
N LYS A 166 5.93 -16.48 -6.80
CA LYS A 166 6.67 -15.71 -7.81
C LYS A 166 6.46 -14.21 -7.64
N GLY A 167 5.22 -13.76 -7.43
CA GLY A 167 4.90 -12.36 -7.19
C GLY A 167 5.66 -11.82 -5.98
N TYR A 168 5.58 -12.53 -4.86
CA TYR A 168 6.30 -12.18 -3.63
C TYR A 168 7.83 -12.11 -3.85
N SER A 169 8.40 -13.09 -4.56
CA SER A 169 9.83 -13.10 -4.88
C SER A 169 10.22 -11.87 -5.72
N TRP A 170 9.44 -11.53 -6.76
CA TRP A 170 9.65 -10.32 -7.54
C TRP A 170 9.55 -9.07 -6.70
N GLY A 171 8.54 -8.99 -5.84
CA GLY A 171 8.35 -7.88 -4.91
C GLY A 171 9.55 -7.69 -3.99
N PHE A 172 10.08 -8.78 -3.46
CA PHE A 172 11.26 -8.75 -2.59
C PHE A 172 12.51 -8.26 -3.33
N PHE A 173 12.76 -8.72 -4.56
CA PHE A 173 13.86 -8.22 -5.38
C PHE A 173 13.74 -6.72 -5.67
N GLY A 174 12.55 -6.24 -6.09
CA GLY A 174 12.32 -4.81 -6.33
C GLY A 174 12.56 -3.97 -5.07
N SER A 175 12.09 -4.47 -3.93
CA SER A 175 12.24 -3.81 -2.64
C SER A 175 13.70 -3.70 -2.20
N ILE A 176 14.51 -4.76 -2.42
CA ILE A 176 15.95 -4.73 -2.12
C ILE A 176 16.66 -3.69 -3.00
N ILE A 177 16.35 -3.65 -4.29
CA ILE A 177 16.99 -2.68 -5.20
C ILE A 177 16.74 -1.25 -4.73
N ILE A 178 15.50 -0.88 -4.47
CA ILE A 178 15.18 0.48 -4.03
C ILE A 178 15.72 0.76 -2.61
N LEU A 179 15.73 -0.24 -1.71
CA LEU A 179 16.35 -0.10 -0.40
C LEU A 179 17.83 0.21 -0.49
N VAL A 180 18.58 -0.56 -1.31
CA VAL A 180 20.02 -0.34 -1.50
C VAL A 180 20.28 1.05 -2.11
N LEU A 181 19.48 1.49 -3.07
CA LEU A 181 19.58 2.83 -3.65
C LEU A 181 19.33 3.92 -2.61
N CYS A 182 18.31 3.77 -1.77
CA CYS A 182 18.02 4.73 -0.69
C CYS A 182 19.14 4.74 0.36
N LEU A 183 19.63 3.58 0.79
CA LEU A 183 20.74 3.49 1.76
C LEU A 183 22.04 4.06 1.19
N ALA A 184 22.37 3.78 -0.07
CA ALA A 184 23.53 4.35 -0.73
C ALA A 184 23.47 5.89 -0.78
N LEU A 185 22.29 6.45 -1.02
CA LEU A 185 22.07 7.89 -0.97
C LEU A 185 22.26 8.44 0.46
N ILE A 186 21.66 7.82 1.45
CA ILE A 186 21.67 8.27 2.84
C ILE A 186 23.07 8.14 3.44
N MET A 187 23.75 7.01 3.25
CA MET A 187 25.07 6.74 3.82
C MET A 187 26.20 7.40 3.02
N GLY A 188 26.04 7.54 1.69
CA GLY A 188 27.08 8.09 0.83
C GLY A 188 27.08 9.61 0.77
N VAL A 189 25.91 10.25 0.86
CA VAL A 189 25.77 11.72 0.75
C VAL A 189 25.43 12.37 2.09
N GLY A 190 24.57 11.75 2.89
CA GLY A 190 24.26 12.21 4.24
C GLY A 190 22.82 11.97 4.67
N ALA A 191 22.61 11.84 5.98
CA ALA A 191 21.33 11.55 6.61
C ALA A 191 20.23 12.61 6.33
N HIS A 192 20.62 13.85 5.97
CA HIS A 192 19.68 14.91 5.58
C HIS A 192 18.88 14.57 4.33
N LEU A 193 19.36 13.61 3.53
CA LEU A 193 18.65 13.12 2.33
C LEU A 193 17.65 11.99 2.60
N THR A 194 17.47 11.55 3.86
CA THR A 194 16.53 10.47 4.20
C THR A 194 15.11 10.76 3.70
N ARG A 195 14.67 12.01 3.73
CA ARG A 195 13.33 12.41 3.24
C ARG A 195 13.13 12.14 1.75
N TRP A 196 14.20 12.17 0.93
CA TRP A 196 14.12 11.85 -0.49
C TRP A 196 13.81 10.37 -0.74
N ALA A 197 14.16 9.47 0.18
CA ALA A 197 13.76 8.08 0.09
C ALA A 197 12.24 7.93 0.01
N PHE A 198 11.48 8.77 0.72
CA PHE A 198 10.01 8.74 0.69
C PHE A 198 9.46 9.11 -0.69
N ILE A 199 10.04 10.13 -1.34
CA ILE A 199 9.69 10.48 -2.72
C ILE A 199 10.05 9.35 -3.68
N PHE A 200 11.26 8.81 -3.60
CA PHE A 200 11.71 7.74 -4.51
C PHE A 200 10.85 6.50 -4.39
N VAL A 201 10.48 6.09 -3.17
CA VAL A 201 9.61 4.94 -2.94
C VAL A 201 8.19 5.22 -3.45
N GLY A 202 7.63 6.40 -3.20
CA GLY A 202 6.30 6.75 -3.70
C GLY A 202 6.24 6.79 -5.23
N LEU A 203 7.25 7.37 -5.87
CA LEU A 203 7.36 7.38 -7.34
C LEU A 203 7.62 5.99 -7.93
N TRP A 204 8.45 5.17 -7.28
CA TRP A 204 8.65 3.77 -7.64
C TRP A 204 7.33 3.01 -7.63
N TRP A 205 6.59 3.13 -6.54
CA TRP A 205 5.31 2.46 -6.38
C TRP A 205 4.30 2.91 -7.44
N ALA A 206 4.03 4.21 -7.55
CA ALA A 206 3.11 4.74 -8.55
C ALA A 206 3.54 4.43 -9.99
N GLY A 207 4.84 4.50 -10.29
CA GLY A 207 5.40 4.27 -11.62
C GLY A 207 5.29 2.80 -12.06
N TRP A 208 5.78 1.86 -11.24
CA TRP A 208 5.75 0.45 -11.59
C TRP A 208 4.34 -0.15 -11.57
N ALA A 209 3.44 0.35 -10.73
CA ALA A 209 2.04 -0.06 -10.74
C ALA A 209 1.35 0.19 -12.09
N GLN A 210 1.87 1.12 -12.94
CA GLN A 210 1.32 1.33 -14.29
C GLN A 210 1.41 0.07 -15.17
N VAL A 211 2.43 -0.78 -14.95
CA VAL A 211 2.57 -2.04 -15.69
C VAL A 211 1.39 -2.96 -15.36
N THR A 212 1.04 -3.06 -14.09
CA THR A 212 -0.14 -3.80 -13.61
C THR A 212 -1.42 -3.20 -14.19
N PHE A 213 -1.61 -1.88 -14.06
CA PHE A 213 -2.83 -1.20 -14.47
C PHE A 213 -3.15 -1.32 -15.96
N ARG A 214 -2.11 -1.43 -16.81
CA ARG A 214 -2.26 -1.59 -18.25
C ARG A 214 -2.55 -3.03 -18.67
N ARG A 215 -2.17 -4.01 -17.85
CA ARG A 215 -2.26 -5.44 -18.18
C ARG A 215 -3.43 -6.16 -17.50
N MET A 216 -3.91 -5.63 -16.37
CA MET A 216 -5.06 -6.22 -15.68
C MET A 216 -6.34 -6.11 -16.49
N PRO A 217 -7.16 -7.17 -16.49
CA PRO A 217 -8.43 -7.16 -17.19
C PRO A 217 -9.39 -6.15 -16.56
N VAL A 218 -9.99 -5.31 -17.39
CA VAL A 218 -11.09 -4.45 -16.97
C VAL A 218 -12.38 -5.23 -17.13
N GLN A 219 -13.08 -5.52 -16.05
CA GLN A 219 -14.46 -6.03 -16.10
C GLN A 219 -15.39 -4.81 -16.06
N VAL A 220 -16.17 -4.63 -17.10
CA VAL A 220 -17.28 -3.67 -17.10
C VAL A 220 -18.55 -4.49 -17.01
N LYS A 221 -19.21 -4.46 -15.86
CA LYS A 221 -20.60 -4.92 -15.73
C LYS A 221 -21.51 -3.78 -16.21
N ASP A 222 -22.59 -4.11 -16.92
CA ASP A 222 -23.64 -3.15 -17.24
C ASP A 222 -24.14 -2.50 -15.95
N ARG A 223 -24.53 -1.21 -16.04
CA ARG A 223 -24.90 -0.39 -14.89
C ARG A 223 -25.88 -1.12 -13.99
N PRO A 224 -25.51 -1.38 -12.74
CA PRO A 224 -26.40 -2.01 -11.80
C PRO A 224 -27.46 -1.00 -11.33
N ASP A 225 -28.73 -1.38 -11.39
CA ASP A 225 -29.83 -0.62 -10.81
C ASP A 225 -29.87 -0.85 -9.30
N GLY A 226 -29.68 0.22 -8.48
CA GLY A 226 -29.91 0.16 -7.04
C GLY A 226 -28.87 0.87 -6.17
N ASN A 227 -29.14 0.92 -4.85
CA ASN A 227 -28.29 1.56 -3.86
C ASN A 227 -27.03 0.72 -3.58
N LEU A 228 -25.87 1.23 -3.98
CA LEU A 228 -24.54 0.60 -3.94
C LEU A 228 -24.16 0.04 -2.56
N LEU A 229 -24.44 0.79 -1.50
CA LEU A 229 -24.10 0.39 -0.13
C LEU A 229 -24.93 -0.80 0.32
N TRP A 230 -26.24 -0.82 0.00
CA TRP A 230 -27.14 -1.88 0.39
C TRP A 230 -26.86 -3.19 -0.37
N GLN A 231 -26.45 -3.11 -1.60
CA GLN A 231 -26.10 -4.28 -2.41
C GLN A 231 -24.76 -4.88 -2.04
N GLY A 232 -23.75 -4.05 -1.72
CA GLY A 232 -22.48 -4.53 -1.14
C GLY A 232 -22.70 -5.31 0.16
N PHE A 233 -23.59 -4.82 1.03
CA PHE A 233 -23.97 -5.50 2.28
C PHE A 233 -24.73 -6.83 2.01
N ARG A 234 -25.54 -6.90 0.96
CA ARG A 234 -26.31 -8.08 0.59
C ARG A 234 -25.45 -9.20 0.00
N GLU A 235 -24.44 -8.86 -0.78
CA GLU A 235 -23.45 -9.84 -1.29
C GLU A 235 -22.61 -10.43 -0.15
N LEU A 236 -22.21 -9.63 0.84
CA LEU A 236 -21.52 -10.12 2.03
C LEU A 236 -22.37 -11.14 2.83
N LYS A 237 -23.68 -10.93 2.91
CA LYS A 237 -24.61 -11.84 3.58
C LYS A 237 -24.83 -13.16 2.85
N GLY A 238 -24.53 -13.21 1.57
CA GLY A 238 -24.63 -14.42 0.72
C GLY A 238 -23.37 -15.30 0.73
N VAL A 239 -22.26 -14.81 1.30
CA VAL A 239 -20.97 -15.50 1.39
C VAL A 239 -20.70 -16.04 2.80
N ALA A 240 -21.45 -15.61 3.81
CA ALA A 240 -21.43 -16.13 5.19
C ALA A 240 -22.45 -17.27 5.35
#